data_1cfb3d1fc72ec9897c0a85894aab9145
#
_entry.id   1cfb3d1fc72ec9897c0a85894aab9145
#
_cell.length_a   1.000
_cell.length_b   1.000
_cell.length_c   1.000
_cell.angle_alpha   90.00
_cell.angle_beta   90.00
_cell.angle_gamma   90.00
#
_symmetry.space_group_name_H-M   'P 1'
#
loop_
_entity.id
_entity.type
_entity.pdbx_description
1 polymer ?
#
loop_
_entity_poly.entity_id
_entity_poly.type
_entity_poly.pdbx_seq_one_letter_code
_entity_poly.pdbx_strand_id
1 'polypeptide(L)'
;MIDPKEILYEAGKAHALELAARAPELDGTALIGQEACIPAWRAAADYSGQTPGIPVRDENQVWTLLIPHNAAHYTGRPSKLRALWALAHTKDPAKAKPWVESYGVSGLYRLDECCTYPAEDGEIHVWRNKHDNNEFPPLTLNVEDRWEDLGVAAE
;
A
#
# COMPACT_ATOMS: atom_id res chain seq x y z
N MET A 1 -3.61 -39.79 1.24
CA MET A 1 -3.39 -38.86 0.11
C MET A 1 -3.65 -37.46 0.63
N ILE A 2 -2.71 -36.54 0.43
CA ILE A 2 -2.86 -35.14 0.86
C ILE A 2 -3.71 -34.38 -0.15
N ASP A 3 -4.70 -33.61 0.33
CA ASP A 3 -5.56 -32.78 -0.54
C ASP A 3 -4.72 -31.69 -1.19
N PRO A 4 -4.74 -31.56 -2.53
CA PRO A 4 -4.04 -30.46 -3.22
C PRO A 4 -4.41 -29.07 -2.72
N LYS A 5 -5.63 -28.84 -2.26
CA LYS A 5 -6.06 -27.57 -1.67
C LYS A 5 -5.36 -27.28 -0.35
N GLU A 6 -5.15 -28.33 0.45
CA GLU A 6 -4.42 -28.21 1.71
C GLU A 6 -2.94 -27.89 1.47
N ILE A 7 -2.33 -28.51 0.45
CA ILE A 7 -0.95 -28.18 0.05
C ILE A 7 -0.83 -26.73 -0.37
N LEU A 8 -1.75 -26.22 -1.20
CA LEU A 8 -1.75 -24.81 -1.63
C LEU A 8 -1.97 -23.87 -0.47
N TYR A 9 -2.85 -24.18 0.45
CA TYR A 9 -3.11 -23.38 1.64
C TYR A 9 -1.85 -23.27 2.52
N GLU A 10 -1.20 -24.38 2.80
CA GLU A 10 0.01 -24.41 3.63
C GLU A 10 1.19 -23.69 2.93
N ALA A 11 1.32 -23.84 1.61
CA ALA A 11 2.34 -23.12 0.84
C ALA A 11 2.10 -21.60 0.87
N GLY A 12 0.86 -21.16 0.70
CA GLY A 12 0.50 -19.74 0.78
C GLY A 12 0.76 -19.15 2.17
N LYS A 13 0.43 -19.89 3.21
CA LYS A 13 0.67 -19.52 4.60
C LYS A 13 2.17 -19.41 4.90
N ALA A 14 2.98 -20.37 4.43
CA ALA A 14 4.43 -20.32 4.57
C ALA A 14 5.04 -19.12 3.86
N HIS A 15 4.56 -18.81 2.65
CA HIS A 15 5.02 -17.65 1.89
C HIS A 15 4.65 -16.33 2.60
N ALA A 16 3.46 -16.22 3.16
CA ALA A 16 3.04 -15.04 3.93
C ALA A 16 3.92 -14.84 5.18
N LEU A 17 4.29 -15.91 5.88
CA LEU A 17 5.19 -15.84 7.03
C LEU A 17 6.61 -15.42 6.63
N GLU A 18 7.13 -15.94 5.53
CA GLU A 18 8.43 -15.55 4.98
C GLU A 18 8.43 -14.08 4.59
N LEU A 19 7.40 -13.62 3.90
CA LEU A 19 7.25 -12.22 3.52
C LEU A 19 7.21 -11.32 4.76
N ALA A 20 6.43 -11.67 5.79
CA ALA A 20 6.35 -10.90 7.03
C ALA A 20 7.70 -10.77 7.72
N ALA A 21 8.52 -11.81 7.70
CA ALA A 21 9.87 -11.77 8.29
C ALA A 21 10.82 -10.83 7.54
N ARG A 22 10.63 -10.66 6.23
CA ARG A 22 11.46 -9.81 5.37
C ARG A 22 10.89 -8.40 5.18
N ALA A 23 9.61 -8.21 5.41
CA ALA A 23 8.89 -6.97 5.09
C ALA A 23 9.54 -5.70 5.65
N PRO A 24 10.09 -5.66 6.87
CA PRO A 24 10.73 -4.45 7.38
C PRO A 24 11.89 -3.93 6.53
N GLU A 25 12.50 -4.78 5.71
CA GLU A 25 13.61 -4.44 4.82
C GLU A 25 13.18 -4.17 3.38
N LEU A 26 11.88 -4.37 3.06
CA LEU A 26 11.34 -4.19 1.72
C LEU A 26 10.70 -2.82 1.55
N ASP A 27 10.86 -2.22 0.37
CA ASP A 27 10.14 -1.00 0.01
C ASP A 27 8.69 -1.29 -0.43
N GLY A 28 7.90 -0.24 -0.65
CA GLY A 28 6.51 -0.37 -1.06
C GLY A 28 6.35 -1.08 -2.41
N THR A 29 7.28 -0.90 -3.34
CA THR A 29 7.25 -1.57 -4.64
C THR A 29 7.39 -3.08 -4.50
N ALA A 30 8.32 -3.53 -3.66
CA ALA A 30 8.51 -4.96 -3.39
C ALA A 30 7.32 -5.56 -2.66
N LEU A 31 6.74 -4.85 -1.69
CA LEU A 31 5.57 -5.30 -0.95
C LEU A 31 4.33 -5.41 -1.85
N ILE A 32 4.03 -4.38 -2.62
CA ILE A 32 2.87 -4.39 -3.54
C ILE A 32 3.07 -5.44 -4.63
N GLY A 33 4.30 -5.69 -5.06
CA GLY A 33 4.63 -6.76 -5.98
C GLY A 33 4.25 -8.16 -5.48
N GLN A 34 4.11 -8.33 -4.18
CA GLN A 34 3.74 -9.58 -3.51
C GLN A 34 2.40 -9.46 -2.76
N GLU A 35 1.56 -8.53 -3.18
CA GLU A 35 0.29 -8.21 -2.51
C GLU A 35 -0.60 -9.42 -2.25
N ALA A 36 -0.64 -10.39 -3.18
CA ALA A 36 -1.43 -11.60 -3.01
C ALA A 36 -1.04 -12.42 -1.78
N CYS A 37 0.19 -12.26 -1.28
CA CYS A 37 0.71 -12.95 -0.10
C CYS A 37 0.55 -12.14 1.19
N ILE A 38 0.03 -10.91 1.09
CA ILE A 38 -0.16 -10.04 2.24
C ILE A 38 -1.53 -10.33 2.87
N PRO A 39 -1.60 -10.59 4.19
CA PRO A 39 -2.87 -10.84 4.84
C PRO A 39 -3.75 -9.60 4.91
N ALA A 40 -5.06 -9.81 4.88
CA ALA A 40 -6.01 -8.72 5.09
C ALA A 40 -5.97 -8.21 6.53
N TRP A 41 -6.11 -6.89 6.70
CA TRP A 41 -6.29 -6.30 8.03
C TRP A 41 -7.57 -6.81 8.69
N ARG A 42 -7.53 -6.99 10.01
CA ARG A 42 -8.68 -7.44 10.79
C ARG A 42 -8.91 -6.54 12.01
N ALA A 43 -10.16 -6.13 12.19
CA ALA A 43 -10.57 -5.25 13.29
C ALA A 43 -10.33 -5.86 14.68
N ALA A 44 -10.35 -7.17 14.81
CA ALA A 44 -10.16 -7.89 16.07
C ALA A 44 -8.75 -8.47 16.25
N ALA A 45 -7.83 -8.20 15.31
CA ALA A 45 -6.49 -8.75 15.37
C ALA A 45 -5.61 -8.01 16.37
N ASP A 46 -4.76 -8.76 17.04
CA ASP A 46 -3.75 -8.20 17.94
C ASP A 46 -2.41 -8.09 17.21
N TYR A 47 -2.02 -6.86 16.88
CA TYR A 47 -0.74 -6.56 16.23
C TYR A 47 0.33 -6.12 17.23
N SER A 48 0.07 -6.20 18.55
CA SER A 48 1.01 -5.74 19.56
C SER A 48 2.32 -6.54 19.62
N GLY A 49 2.26 -7.80 19.22
CA GLY A 49 3.43 -8.68 19.14
C GLY A 49 4.13 -8.71 17.79
N GLN A 50 3.66 -7.89 16.84
CA GLN A 50 4.22 -7.86 15.49
C GLN A 50 5.38 -6.86 15.38
N THR A 51 6.28 -7.12 14.44
CA THR A 51 7.41 -6.22 14.16
C THR A 51 6.95 -5.03 13.32
N PRO A 52 7.36 -3.78 13.65
CA PRO A 52 7.11 -2.64 12.76
C PRO A 52 7.59 -2.91 11.34
N GLY A 53 6.77 -2.51 10.34
CA GLY A 53 7.04 -2.75 8.93
C GLY A 53 6.29 -3.94 8.33
N ILE A 54 5.63 -4.79 9.14
CA ILE A 54 4.82 -5.88 8.56
C ILE A 54 3.62 -5.31 7.79
N PRO A 55 3.28 -5.92 6.65
CA PRO A 55 2.21 -5.40 5.81
C PRO A 55 0.85 -6.03 6.10
N VAL A 56 -0.20 -5.26 5.84
CA VAL A 56 -1.58 -5.73 5.75
C VAL A 56 -2.24 -5.14 4.51
N ARG A 57 -3.30 -5.78 4.00
CA ARG A 57 -4.13 -5.26 2.92
C ARG A 57 -5.44 -4.73 3.49
N ASP A 58 -5.85 -3.56 3.07
CA ASP A 58 -7.17 -3.01 3.40
C ASP A 58 -7.57 -1.92 2.40
N GLU A 59 -8.84 -1.91 2.00
CA GLU A 59 -9.39 -0.92 1.05
C GLU A 59 -8.57 -0.79 -0.24
N ASN A 60 -8.15 -1.91 -0.82
CA ASN A 60 -7.32 -1.97 -2.03
C ASN A 60 -5.97 -1.26 -1.88
N GLN A 61 -5.47 -1.12 -0.68
CA GLN A 61 -4.16 -0.53 -0.37
C GLN A 61 -3.32 -1.51 0.44
N VAL A 62 -2.03 -1.26 0.48
CA VAL A 62 -1.08 -1.98 1.34
C VAL A 62 -0.60 -1.01 2.40
N TRP A 63 -0.72 -1.42 3.66
CA TRP A 63 -0.34 -0.64 4.83
C TRP A 63 0.76 -1.38 5.59
N THR A 64 1.70 -0.63 6.15
CA THR A 64 2.75 -1.20 6.99
C THR A 64 2.60 -0.72 8.43
N LEU A 65 2.86 -1.62 9.37
CA LEU A 65 2.72 -1.32 10.79
C LEU A 65 3.80 -0.32 11.24
N LEU A 66 3.37 0.79 11.82
CA LEU A 66 4.28 1.78 12.44
C LEU A 66 4.45 1.50 13.92
N ILE A 67 3.35 1.36 14.64
CA ILE A 67 3.35 1.16 16.09
C ILE A 67 2.56 -0.11 16.40
N PRO A 68 3.19 -1.14 17.00
CA PRO A 68 2.49 -2.33 17.44
C PRO A 68 1.32 -1.99 18.37
N HIS A 69 0.18 -2.58 18.12
CA HIS A 69 -1.05 -2.32 18.89
C HIS A 69 -2.05 -3.45 18.72
N ASN A 70 -3.06 -3.48 19.58
CA ASN A 70 -4.20 -4.38 19.43
C ASN A 70 -5.32 -3.62 18.72
N ALA A 71 -5.68 -4.04 17.50
CA ALA A 71 -6.71 -3.36 16.70
C ALA A 71 -8.08 -3.34 17.39
N ALA A 72 -8.37 -4.32 18.25
CA ALA A 72 -9.61 -4.35 19.01
C ALA A 72 -9.77 -3.17 20.00
N HIS A 73 -8.67 -2.51 20.36
CA HIS A 73 -8.68 -1.35 21.26
C HIS A 73 -8.91 -0.01 20.54
N TYR A 74 -8.99 -0.02 19.22
CA TYR A 74 -9.16 1.18 18.41
C TYR A 74 -10.39 1.09 17.54
N THR A 75 -11.02 2.23 17.28
CA THR A 75 -12.09 2.34 16.32
C THR A 75 -11.55 2.86 14.99
N GLY A 76 -11.67 2.07 13.95
CA GLY A 76 -11.25 2.45 12.59
C GLY A 76 -10.20 1.53 11.98
N ARG A 77 -10.10 1.64 10.68
CA ARG A 77 -9.18 0.88 9.81
C ARG A 77 -7.86 1.63 9.63
N PRO A 78 -6.86 1.03 8.97
CA PRO A 78 -5.57 1.69 8.71
C PRO A 78 -5.70 3.08 8.08
N SER A 79 -6.64 3.29 7.16
CA SER A 79 -6.87 4.59 6.53
C SER A 79 -7.31 5.69 7.51
N LYS A 80 -7.82 5.31 8.69
CA LYS A 80 -8.26 6.23 9.75
C LYS A 80 -7.28 6.29 10.93
N LEU A 81 -6.30 5.41 10.96
CA LEU A 81 -5.30 5.31 12.03
C LEU A 81 -3.89 5.51 11.47
N ARG A 82 -3.69 6.64 10.79
CA ARG A 82 -2.45 6.95 10.06
C ARG A 82 -1.22 7.10 10.97
N ALA A 83 -1.41 7.32 12.25
CA ALA A 83 -0.32 7.31 13.23
C ALA A 83 0.18 5.89 13.54
N LEU A 84 -0.63 4.87 13.29
CA LEU A 84 -0.30 3.47 13.56
C LEU A 84 0.09 2.70 12.29
N TRP A 85 -0.34 3.18 11.13
CA TRP A 85 -0.13 2.52 9.84
C TRP A 85 0.39 3.49 8.79
N ALA A 86 1.42 3.08 8.05
CA ALA A 86 1.95 3.82 6.90
C ALA A 86 1.41 3.23 5.60
N LEU A 87 1.11 4.10 4.64
CA LEU A 87 0.68 3.69 3.30
C LEU A 87 1.90 3.35 2.44
N ALA A 88 1.87 2.19 1.78
CA ALA A 88 2.87 1.80 0.80
C ALA A 88 2.51 2.33 -0.59
N HIS A 89 3.53 2.73 -1.34
CA HIS A 89 3.43 3.14 -2.74
C HIS A 89 4.32 2.25 -3.62
N THR A 90 4.05 2.22 -4.92
CA THR A 90 4.80 1.42 -5.87
C THR A 90 5.37 2.26 -7.01
N LYS A 91 6.55 1.87 -7.50
CA LYS A 91 7.13 2.41 -8.73
C LYS A 91 6.69 1.64 -9.98
N ASP A 92 5.93 0.56 -9.80
CA ASP A 92 5.39 -0.24 -10.90
C ASP A 92 4.05 0.34 -11.37
N PRO A 93 3.98 0.94 -12.57
CA PRO A 93 2.74 1.54 -13.07
C PRO A 93 1.61 0.52 -13.23
N ALA A 94 1.94 -0.76 -13.51
CA ALA A 94 0.93 -1.81 -13.67
C ALA A 94 0.21 -2.15 -12.36
N LYS A 95 0.78 -1.76 -11.22
CA LYS A 95 0.24 -2.05 -9.88
C LYS A 95 -0.09 -0.78 -9.10
N ALA A 96 -0.15 0.35 -9.78
CA ALA A 96 -0.49 1.62 -9.15
C ALA A 96 -1.84 1.57 -8.44
N LYS A 97 -1.89 2.17 -7.26
CA LYS A 97 -3.08 2.25 -6.42
C LYS A 97 -3.69 3.66 -6.49
N PRO A 98 -4.98 3.81 -6.18
CA PRO A 98 -5.58 5.14 -6.10
C PRO A 98 -4.78 6.08 -5.19
N TRP A 99 -4.66 7.34 -5.61
CA TRP A 99 -3.99 8.37 -4.81
C TRP A 99 -4.66 8.53 -3.46
N VAL A 100 -3.85 8.64 -2.42
CA VAL A 100 -4.30 8.87 -1.04
C VAL A 100 -3.50 10.04 -0.45
N GLU A 101 -4.18 10.90 0.27
CA GLU A 101 -3.56 12.03 0.96
C GLU A 101 -2.52 11.55 1.99
N SER A 102 -1.41 12.25 2.09
CA SER A 102 -0.39 11.98 3.10
C SER A 102 -0.85 12.41 4.50
N TYR A 103 -0.24 11.81 5.51
CA TYR A 103 -0.40 12.18 6.91
C TYR A 103 0.96 12.68 7.42
N GLY A 104 1.15 13.99 7.43
CA GLY A 104 2.46 14.57 7.67
C GLY A 104 3.48 14.07 6.65
N VAL A 105 4.57 13.48 7.12
CA VAL A 105 5.60 12.88 6.26
C VAL A 105 5.28 11.45 5.85
N SER A 106 4.28 10.82 6.48
CA SER A 106 3.86 9.46 6.17
C SER A 106 2.98 9.44 4.93
N GLY A 107 3.30 8.59 3.96
CA GLY A 107 2.53 8.45 2.74
C GLY A 107 2.81 9.50 1.66
N LEU A 108 3.86 10.31 1.82
CA LEU A 108 4.34 11.18 0.73
C LEU A 108 4.79 10.32 -0.44
N TYR A 109 4.49 10.77 -1.65
CA TYR A 109 4.99 10.09 -2.86
C TYR A 109 6.45 10.45 -3.10
N ARG A 110 7.27 9.42 -3.25
CA ARG A 110 8.68 9.55 -3.60
C ARG A 110 8.84 9.56 -5.11
N LEU A 111 10.02 9.98 -5.57
CA LEU A 111 10.35 10.01 -7.01
C LEU A 111 10.06 8.63 -7.65
N ASP A 112 9.40 8.64 -8.81
CA ASP A 112 9.00 7.49 -9.63
C ASP A 112 7.86 6.63 -9.06
N GLU A 113 7.35 6.92 -7.88
CA GLU A 113 6.16 6.22 -7.38
C GLU A 113 4.92 6.61 -8.16
N CYS A 114 4.04 5.65 -8.40
CA CYS A 114 2.87 5.80 -9.25
C CYS A 114 1.56 5.74 -8.46
N CYS A 115 0.56 6.43 -8.96
CA CYS A 115 -0.81 6.31 -8.46
C CYS A 115 -1.80 6.28 -9.63
N THR A 116 -3.04 5.92 -9.34
CA THR A 116 -4.16 6.14 -10.26
C THR A 116 -4.95 7.36 -9.78
N TYR A 117 -5.42 8.17 -10.74
CA TYR A 117 -6.17 9.39 -10.44
C TYR A 117 -6.96 9.83 -11.69
N PRO A 118 -8.14 10.43 -11.54
CA PRO A 118 -8.90 10.94 -12.68
C PRO A 118 -8.12 12.00 -13.45
N ALA A 119 -8.13 11.90 -14.77
CA ALA A 119 -7.58 12.91 -15.68
C ALA A 119 -8.66 13.88 -16.14
N GLU A 120 -8.29 14.89 -16.92
CA GLU A 120 -9.22 15.90 -17.45
C GLU A 120 -10.28 15.32 -18.36
N ASP A 121 -9.99 14.16 -19.01
CA ASP A 121 -10.95 13.43 -19.84
C ASP A 121 -12.02 12.69 -19.02
N GLY A 122 -11.91 12.66 -17.68
CA GLY A 122 -12.79 11.96 -16.77
C GLY A 122 -12.46 10.49 -16.56
N GLU A 123 -11.50 9.95 -17.29
CA GLU A 123 -11.03 8.58 -17.12
C GLU A 123 -9.94 8.49 -16.06
N ILE A 124 -9.78 7.30 -15.47
CA ILE A 124 -8.71 7.06 -14.51
C ILE A 124 -7.42 6.77 -15.27
N HIS A 125 -6.41 7.58 -15.02
CA HIS A 125 -5.08 7.41 -15.58
C HIS A 125 -4.10 6.91 -14.53
N VAL A 126 -2.97 6.37 -15.01
CA VAL A 126 -1.79 6.09 -14.18
C VAL A 126 -0.87 7.28 -14.27
N TRP A 127 -0.37 7.73 -13.13
CA TRP A 127 0.52 8.88 -13.02
C TRP A 127 1.81 8.47 -12.32
N ARG A 128 2.95 8.93 -12.84
CA ARG A 128 4.26 8.74 -12.20
C ARG A 128 4.69 10.05 -11.55
N ASN A 129 5.10 9.98 -10.30
CA ASN A 129 5.60 11.14 -9.57
C ASN A 129 6.98 11.55 -10.04
N LYS A 130 7.15 12.82 -10.40
CA LYS A 130 8.40 13.42 -10.86
C LYS A 130 9.11 14.23 -9.77
N HIS A 131 8.57 14.29 -8.57
CA HIS A 131 9.07 15.15 -7.50
C HIS A 131 9.13 14.40 -6.17
N ASP A 132 10.28 14.39 -5.51
CA ASP A 132 10.39 13.71 -4.22
C ASP A 132 9.57 14.43 -3.14
N ASN A 133 9.06 13.67 -2.17
CA ASN A 133 8.22 14.18 -1.07
C ASN A 133 6.97 14.94 -1.56
N ASN A 134 6.29 14.40 -2.56
CA ASN A 134 5.13 15.04 -3.15
C ASN A 134 3.85 14.73 -2.35
N GLU A 135 3.19 15.76 -1.86
CA GLU A 135 1.91 15.65 -1.14
C GLU A 135 0.68 15.97 -2.01
N PHE A 136 0.89 16.47 -3.23
CA PHE A 136 -0.19 16.94 -4.10
C PHE A 136 -0.66 15.86 -5.06
N PRO A 137 -2.00 15.72 -5.25
CA PRO A 137 -2.51 14.84 -6.29
C PRO A 137 -2.21 15.38 -7.70
N PRO A 138 -2.31 14.51 -8.72
CA PRO A 138 -2.28 15.00 -10.11
C PRO A 138 -3.28 16.12 -10.36
N LEU A 139 -2.97 17.02 -11.27
CA LEU A 139 -3.83 18.15 -11.69
C LEU A 139 -4.11 19.19 -10.60
N THR A 140 -3.29 19.27 -9.57
CA THR A 140 -3.42 20.35 -8.58
C THR A 140 -3.10 21.71 -9.22
N LEU A 141 -4.04 22.64 -9.12
CA LEU A 141 -3.88 23.99 -9.66
C LEU A 141 -2.87 24.81 -8.85
N ASN A 142 -2.15 25.70 -9.55
CA ASN A 142 -1.16 26.60 -8.94
C ASN A 142 0.02 25.90 -8.26
N VAL A 143 0.27 24.65 -8.60
CA VAL A 143 1.42 23.88 -8.15
C VAL A 143 2.21 23.47 -9.39
N GLU A 144 3.53 23.47 -9.27
CA GLU A 144 4.41 22.94 -10.30
C GLU A 144 3.93 21.53 -10.73
N ASP A 145 4.00 21.24 -12.03
CA ASP A 145 3.64 19.92 -12.54
C ASP A 145 4.57 18.85 -11.96
N ARG A 146 4.03 18.01 -11.09
CA ARG A 146 4.76 16.99 -10.34
C ARG A 146 4.49 15.58 -10.82
N TRP A 147 3.59 15.42 -11.79
CA TRP A 147 3.15 14.11 -12.23
C TRP A 147 3.26 13.98 -13.75
N GLU A 148 3.72 12.81 -14.19
CA GLU A 148 3.70 12.40 -15.60
C GLU A 148 2.49 11.51 -15.86
N ASP A 149 1.67 11.88 -16.82
CA ASP A 149 0.53 11.08 -17.25
C ASP A 149 1.01 9.91 -18.12
N LEU A 150 0.80 8.68 -17.66
CA LEU A 150 1.16 7.47 -18.39
C LEU A 150 0.01 6.89 -19.21
N GLY A 151 -1.15 7.56 -19.22
CA GLY A 151 -2.31 7.11 -19.98
C GLY A 151 -3.35 6.37 -19.13
N VAL A 152 -4.40 5.92 -19.79
CA VAL A 152 -5.53 5.25 -19.15
C VAL A 152 -5.09 4.01 -18.40
N ALA A 153 -5.55 3.86 -17.14
CA ALA A 153 -5.24 2.70 -16.33
C ALA A 153 -5.86 1.43 -16.95
N ALA A 154 -5.12 0.32 -16.88
CA ALA A 154 -5.64 -0.99 -17.27
C ALA A 154 -6.74 -1.42 -16.31
N GLU A 155 -7.78 -2.06 -16.87
CA GLU A 155 -8.87 -2.63 -16.09
C GLU A 155 -8.42 -3.92 -15.35
#